data_044be0fb272004cc3904b8336cbeedd1
#
_entry.id   044be0fb272004cc3904b8336cbeedd1
#
_cell.length_a   1.000
_cell.length_b   1.000
_cell.length_c   1.000
_cell.angle_alpha   90.00
_cell.angle_beta   90.00
_cell.angle_gamma   90.00
#
_symmetry.space_group_name_H-M   'P 1'
#
loop_
_entity.id
_entity.type
_entity.pdbx_description
1 polymer ?
#
loop_
_entity_poly.entity_id
_entity_poly.type
_entity_poly.pdbx_seq_one_letter_code
_entity_poly.pdbx_strand_id
1 'polypeptide(L)'
;MSAVSLDLTPKGSVEIETLVNGPIQTNSYAVISDNECVIIDPAWEGERLVEHIRAKHPGVHMLGAVCTHGHADHVGGIAGVRTTVGEGCQYELCAKDVAVPHVNIEEQRAMWGIETPDPGEPTRLLAEGDTLEVGDICLQVIETPGHTPGGIVLFAATEQGNIAFVGDTLFPGSHGRTDLSGGDEAAIMRSLSKLAKTLPPDTVCLTGHGDSTTMARELMQNPFMQM
;
A
#
# COMPACT_ATOMS: atom_id res chain seq x y z
N MET A 1 15.08 -12.84 -13.18
CA MET A 1 14.51 -12.60 -11.84
C MET A 1 13.80 -13.88 -11.45
N SER A 2 14.11 -14.46 -10.29
CA SER A 2 13.38 -15.61 -9.76
C SER A 2 11.93 -15.18 -9.49
N ALA A 3 10.97 -16.02 -9.87
CA ALA A 3 9.57 -15.78 -9.53
C ALA A 3 9.43 -15.76 -8.00
N VAL A 4 8.76 -14.76 -7.45
CA VAL A 4 8.34 -14.77 -6.02
C VAL A 4 7.38 -15.94 -5.86
N SER A 5 7.64 -16.77 -4.88
CA SER A 5 6.72 -17.83 -4.49
C SER A 5 5.91 -17.33 -3.31
N LEU A 6 4.62 -17.06 -3.53
CA LEU A 6 3.71 -16.68 -2.46
C LEU A 6 3.33 -17.90 -1.61
N ASP A 7 3.22 -17.69 -0.30
CA ASP A 7 2.51 -18.62 0.56
C ASP A 7 1.01 -18.37 0.40
N LEU A 8 0.32 -19.30 -0.24
CA LEU A 8 -1.12 -19.28 -0.48
C LEU A 8 -1.92 -20.01 0.60
N THR A 9 -1.28 -20.41 1.70
CA THR A 9 -1.96 -21.04 2.82
C THR A 9 -2.80 -19.98 3.55
N PRO A 10 -4.13 -20.13 3.63
CA PRO A 10 -4.97 -19.20 4.36
C PRO A 10 -4.55 -19.12 5.83
N LYS A 11 -4.33 -17.92 6.33
CA LYS A 11 -3.97 -17.64 7.73
C LYS A 11 -4.85 -16.55 8.28
N GLY A 12 -5.42 -16.80 9.45
CA GLY A 12 -6.14 -15.83 10.25
C GLY A 12 -7.35 -15.18 9.57
N SER A 13 -8.10 -14.49 10.39
CA SER A 13 -9.19 -13.60 9.94
C SER A 13 -8.73 -12.17 9.92
N VAL A 14 -9.22 -11.39 8.95
CA VAL A 14 -8.90 -9.98 8.81
C VAL A 14 -10.16 -9.13 8.70
N GLU A 15 -10.18 -8.00 9.37
CA GLU A 15 -11.10 -6.90 9.10
C GLU A 15 -10.34 -5.79 8.38
N ILE A 16 -10.90 -5.29 7.28
CA ILE A 16 -10.31 -4.20 6.50
C ILE A 16 -11.30 -3.05 6.46
N GLU A 17 -10.87 -1.89 6.91
CA GLU A 17 -11.62 -0.65 6.78
C GLU A 17 -10.95 0.27 5.78
N THR A 18 -11.70 0.69 4.76
CA THR A 18 -11.24 1.69 3.79
C THR A 18 -11.60 3.08 4.27
N LEU A 19 -10.60 3.93 4.43
CA LEU A 19 -10.71 5.31 4.89
C LEU A 19 -10.24 6.24 3.76
N VAL A 20 -11.18 6.72 2.94
CA VAL A 20 -10.85 7.67 1.86
C VAL A 20 -10.54 9.03 2.46
N ASN A 21 -9.35 9.56 2.23
CA ASN A 21 -8.92 10.81 2.84
C ASN A 21 -7.92 11.58 1.97
N GLY A 22 -7.56 12.78 2.43
CA GLY A 22 -6.64 13.64 1.72
C GLY A 22 -7.23 14.38 0.52
N PRO A 23 -6.47 15.37 -0.02
CA PRO A 23 -6.94 16.26 -1.09
C PRO A 23 -7.28 15.53 -2.40
N ILE A 24 -6.64 14.40 -2.68
CA ILE A 24 -6.83 13.63 -3.91
C ILE A 24 -7.52 12.28 -3.69
N GLN A 25 -8.16 12.13 -2.51
CA GLN A 25 -9.03 10.99 -2.19
C GLN A 25 -8.31 9.63 -2.26
N THR A 26 -7.19 9.53 -1.57
CA THR A 26 -6.43 8.29 -1.45
C THR A 26 -7.13 7.31 -0.50
N ASN A 27 -7.12 6.05 -0.83
CA ASN A 27 -7.61 4.97 0.01
C ASN A 27 -6.55 4.58 1.03
N SER A 28 -6.73 4.97 2.29
CA SER A 28 -5.99 4.40 3.42
C SER A 28 -6.74 3.16 3.93
N TYR A 29 -6.01 2.11 4.31
CA TYR A 29 -6.63 0.88 4.79
C TYR A 29 -6.19 0.59 6.23
N ALA A 30 -7.15 0.49 7.16
CA ALA A 30 -6.90 -0.12 8.46
C ALA A 30 -7.04 -1.64 8.31
N VAL A 31 -5.97 -2.36 8.56
CA VAL A 31 -5.90 -3.83 8.48
C VAL A 31 -5.81 -4.37 9.89
N ILE A 32 -6.83 -5.09 10.34
CA ILE A 32 -6.99 -5.52 11.73
C ILE A 32 -7.11 -7.03 11.78
N SER A 33 -6.26 -7.67 12.59
CA SER A 33 -6.31 -9.11 12.87
C SER A 33 -5.83 -9.35 14.29
N ASP A 34 -6.48 -10.25 15.02
CA ASP A 34 -6.15 -10.63 16.41
C ASP A 34 -5.79 -9.43 17.33
N ASN A 35 -6.62 -8.38 17.29
CA ASN A 35 -6.45 -7.15 18.07
C ASN A 35 -5.17 -6.32 17.74
N GLU A 36 -4.49 -6.59 16.64
CA GLU A 36 -3.44 -5.77 16.09
C GLU A 36 -3.90 -5.02 14.83
N CYS A 37 -3.39 -3.83 14.61
CA CYS A 37 -3.73 -3.00 13.45
C CYS A 37 -2.50 -2.35 12.84
N VAL A 38 -2.37 -2.43 11.51
CA VAL A 38 -1.48 -1.61 10.71
C VAL A 38 -2.31 -0.74 9.76
N ILE A 39 -1.86 0.48 9.49
CA ILE A 39 -2.47 1.33 8.47
C ILE A 39 -1.63 1.23 7.19
N ILE A 40 -2.28 0.86 6.08
CA ILE A 40 -1.64 0.90 4.77
C ILE A 40 -1.97 2.24 4.13
N ASP A 41 -0.93 2.93 3.63
CA ASP A 41 -1.00 4.23 2.96
C ASP A 41 -1.80 5.28 3.77
N PRO A 42 -1.33 5.70 4.96
CA PRO A 42 -1.97 6.78 5.71
C PRO A 42 -1.77 8.11 4.96
N ALA A 43 -2.73 8.43 4.12
CA ALA A 43 -2.63 9.50 3.13
C ALA A 43 -2.62 10.90 3.76
N TRP A 44 -3.46 11.14 4.77
CA TRP A 44 -3.66 12.46 5.34
C TRP A 44 -4.15 12.39 6.78
N GLU A 45 -3.91 13.46 7.58
CA GLU A 45 -4.43 13.59 8.95
C GLU A 45 -4.28 12.30 9.79
N GLY A 46 -3.06 11.75 9.85
CA GLY A 46 -2.78 10.45 10.48
C GLY A 46 -3.27 10.32 11.92
N GLU A 47 -3.28 11.42 12.69
CA GLU A 47 -3.87 11.48 14.03
C GLU A 47 -5.34 11.05 14.02
N ARG A 48 -6.11 11.60 13.08
CA ARG A 48 -7.55 11.30 12.95
C ARG A 48 -7.80 9.87 12.50
N LEU A 49 -6.94 9.32 11.65
CA LEU A 49 -7.02 7.91 11.25
C LEU A 49 -6.86 7.00 12.48
N VAL A 50 -5.82 7.23 13.29
CA VAL A 50 -5.56 6.44 14.51
C VAL A 50 -6.69 6.61 15.53
N GLU A 51 -7.16 7.84 15.76
CA GLU A 51 -8.26 8.14 16.67
C GLU A 51 -9.56 7.44 16.24
N HIS A 52 -9.88 7.47 14.94
CA HIS A 52 -11.04 6.79 14.37
C HIS A 52 -10.97 5.28 14.59
N ILE A 53 -9.83 4.65 14.27
CA ILE A 53 -9.63 3.21 14.44
C ILE A 53 -9.77 2.82 15.92
N ARG A 54 -9.12 3.55 16.84
CA ARG A 54 -9.22 3.28 18.29
C ARG A 54 -10.63 3.45 18.85
N ALA A 55 -11.40 4.40 18.31
CA ALA A 55 -12.78 4.60 18.72
C ALA A 55 -13.69 3.46 18.27
N LYS A 56 -13.45 2.91 17.08
CA LYS A 56 -14.23 1.82 16.51
C LYS A 56 -13.81 0.45 17.05
N HIS A 57 -12.53 0.27 17.35
CA HIS A 57 -11.91 -0.96 17.87
C HIS A 57 -11.23 -0.69 19.23
N PRO A 58 -11.99 -0.56 20.32
CA PRO A 58 -11.43 -0.26 21.64
C PRO A 58 -10.41 -1.31 22.09
N GLY A 59 -9.20 -0.87 22.41
CA GLY A 59 -8.13 -1.76 22.89
C GLY A 59 -7.26 -2.34 21.78
N VAL A 60 -7.51 -2.01 20.49
CA VAL A 60 -6.64 -2.42 19.39
C VAL A 60 -5.21 -1.91 19.58
N HIS A 61 -4.25 -2.77 19.36
CA HIS A 61 -2.82 -2.43 19.37
C HIS A 61 -2.39 -1.93 18.00
N MET A 62 -2.08 -0.63 17.92
CA MET A 62 -1.61 -0.01 16.68
C MET A 62 -0.12 -0.30 16.47
N LEU A 63 0.22 -1.04 15.43
CA LEU A 63 1.61 -1.32 15.05
C LEU A 63 2.27 -0.09 14.42
N GLY A 64 1.53 0.68 13.63
CA GLY A 64 2.00 1.83 12.86
C GLY A 64 1.47 1.81 11.45
N ALA A 65 2.34 2.03 10.47
CA ALA A 65 1.96 2.09 9.07
C ALA A 65 2.98 1.44 8.13
N VAL A 66 2.49 0.94 7.00
CA VAL A 66 3.28 0.52 5.85
C VAL A 66 2.78 1.24 4.60
N CYS A 67 3.68 1.72 3.74
CA CYS A 67 3.30 2.40 2.52
C CYS A 67 3.62 1.55 1.29
N THR A 68 2.64 1.48 0.36
CA THR A 68 2.82 0.79 -0.92
C THR A 68 3.86 1.48 -1.78
N HIS A 69 4.00 2.80 -1.64
CA HIS A 69 5.02 3.60 -2.30
C HIS A 69 5.19 4.97 -1.62
N GLY A 70 6.17 5.75 -2.08
CA GLY A 70 6.61 6.98 -1.40
C GLY A 70 5.93 8.27 -1.85
N HIS A 71 4.86 8.27 -2.64
CA HIS A 71 4.20 9.51 -3.02
C HIS A 71 3.55 10.22 -1.82
N ALA A 72 3.57 11.54 -1.86
CA ALA A 72 3.16 12.40 -0.76
C ALA A 72 1.73 12.14 -0.28
N ASP A 73 0.84 11.78 -1.17
CA ASP A 73 -0.55 11.44 -0.87
C ASP A 73 -0.75 10.02 -0.32
N HIS A 74 0.30 9.22 -0.21
CA HIS A 74 0.30 7.93 0.48
C HIS A 74 1.06 7.97 1.82
N VAL A 75 2.01 8.89 1.97
CA VAL A 75 2.83 9.02 3.18
C VAL A 75 2.47 10.23 4.05
N GLY A 76 1.58 11.11 3.59
CA GLY A 76 1.32 12.41 4.23
C GLY A 76 0.75 12.34 5.64
N GLY A 77 0.11 11.24 6.02
CA GLY A 77 -0.38 11.00 7.38
C GLY A 77 0.64 10.36 8.32
N ILE A 78 1.81 9.90 7.83
CA ILE A 78 2.79 9.17 8.63
C ILE A 78 3.22 9.95 9.89
N ALA A 79 3.52 11.23 9.75
CA ALA A 79 3.94 12.06 10.90
C ALA A 79 2.89 12.04 12.01
N GLY A 80 1.59 12.14 11.65
CA GLY A 80 0.47 12.08 12.58
C GLY A 80 0.28 10.70 13.19
N VAL A 81 0.40 9.64 12.40
CA VAL A 81 0.35 8.25 12.91
C VAL A 81 1.46 8.05 13.96
N ARG A 82 2.70 8.42 13.64
CA ARG A 82 3.85 8.29 14.56
C ARG A 82 3.65 9.04 15.86
N THR A 83 3.13 10.27 15.78
CA THR A 83 2.87 11.09 16.98
C THR A 83 1.80 10.47 17.87
N THR A 84 0.73 9.92 17.28
CA THR A 84 -0.44 9.42 18.02
C THR A 84 -0.25 8.00 18.54
N VAL A 85 0.44 7.16 17.78
CA VAL A 85 0.81 5.79 18.23
C VAL A 85 1.90 5.88 19.29
N GLY A 86 2.91 6.72 19.09
CA GLY A 86 3.98 6.96 20.04
C GLY A 86 5.18 6.01 19.89
N GLU A 87 5.81 5.68 21.03
CA GLU A 87 7.01 4.84 21.04
C GLU A 87 6.71 3.45 20.47
N GLY A 88 7.62 2.95 19.61
CA GLY A 88 7.47 1.67 18.93
C GLY A 88 6.65 1.72 17.64
N CYS A 89 6.12 2.91 17.26
CA CYS A 89 5.38 3.05 16.00
C CYS A 89 6.24 2.66 14.80
N GLN A 90 5.77 1.69 14.03
CA GLN A 90 6.41 1.26 12.79
C GLN A 90 6.07 2.25 11.66
N TYR A 91 7.06 2.53 10.83
CA TYR A 91 6.89 3.11 9.51
C TYR A 91 7.74 2.30 8.54
N GLU A 92 7.08 1.60 7.62
CA GLU A 92 7.74 0.69 6.70
C GLU A 92 7.51 1.13 5.26
N LEU A 93 8.59 1.13 4.47
CA LEU A 93 8.60 1.57 3.08
C LEU A 93 9.65 0.75 2.31
N CYS A 94 9.42 0.52 1.03
CA CYS A 94 10.43 -0.10 0.17
C CYS A 94 11.73 0.72 0.13
N ALA A 95 12.86 0.05 0.27
CA ALA A 95 14.18 0.68 0.27
C ALA A 95 14.45 1.59 -0.93
N LYS A 96 13.84 1.27 -2.08
CA LYS A 96 14.02 2.03 -3.34
C LYS A 96 13.21 3.33 -3.37
N ASP A 97 12.24 3.49 -2.47
CA ASP A 97 11.38 4.67 -2.39
C ASP A 97 11.75 5.65 -1.27
N VAL A 98 12.82 5.42 -0.51
CA VAL A 98 13.20 6.29 0.62
C VAL A 98 13.36 7.77 0.21
N ALA A 99 13.85 8.04 -0.99
CA ALA A 99 14.01 9.41 -1.47
C ALA A 99 12.74 10.00 -2.13
N VAL A 100 11.76 9.17 -2.49
CA VAL A 100 10.56 9.59 -3.25
C VAL A 100 9.71 10.60 -2.47
N PRO A 101 9.43 10.43 -1.15
CA PRO A 101 8.61 11.39 -0.41
C PRO A 101 9.13 12.82 -0.50
N HIS A 102 10.41 13.03 -0.30
CA HIS A 102 11.01 14.37 -0.32
C HIS A 102 10.87 15.06 -1.68
N VAL A 103 11.04 14.31 -2.79
CA VAL A 103 10.89 14.84 -4.15
C VAL A 103 9.42 15.13 -4.43
N ASN A 104 8.54 14.17 -4.13
CA ASN A 104 7.14 14.27 -4.51
C ASN A 104 6.35 15.29 -3.65
N ILE A 105 6.71 15.49 -2.38
CA ILE A 105 6.16 16.58 -1.55
C ILE A 105 6.39 17.94 -2.21
N GLU A 106 7.61 18.20 -2.71
CA GLU A 106 7.92 19.45 -3.40
C GLU A 106 7.21 19.57 -4.75
N GLU A 107 7.08 18.46 -5.49
CA GLU A 107 6.32 18.42 -6.74
C GLU A 107 4.83 18.72 -6.51
N GLN A 108 4.19 18.08 -5.53
CA GLN A 108 2.78 18.33 -5.19
C GLN A 108 2.56 19.77 -4.71
N ARG A 109 3.48 20.29 -3.90
CA ARG A 109 3.42 21.68 -3.46
C ARG A 109 3.52 22.67 -4.64
N ALA A 110 4.42 22.40 -5.56
CA ALA A 110 4.59 23.25 -6.76
C ALA A 110 3.39 23.17 -7.71
N MET A 111 2.81 21.99 -7.92
CA MET A 111 1.69 21.77 -8.85
C MET A 111 0.34 22.22 -8.31
N TRP A 112 0.08 21.98 -7.03
CA TRP A 112 -1.27 22.10 -6.44
C TRP A 112 -1.33 22.93 -5.16
N GLY A 113 -0.19 23.42 -4.65
CA GLY A 113 -0.14 24.17 -3.39
C GLY A 113 -0.49 23.32 -2.16
N ILE A 114 -0.36 22.00 -2.26
CA ILE A 114 -0.63 21.07 -1.14
C ILE A 114 0.61 20.99 -0.26
N GLU A 115 0.43 21.33 1.02
CA GLU A 115 1.48 21.19 2.04
C GLU A 115 1.33 19.82 2.71
N THR A 116 2.29 18.93 2.46
CA THR A 116 2.32 17.57 3.03
C THR A 116 3.41 17.50 4.10
N PRO A 117 3.11 17.02 5.32
CA PRO A 117 4.12 16.82 6.35
C PRO A 117 5.19 15.82 5.92
N ASP A 118 6.44 16.08 6.31
CA ASP A 118 7.54 15.13 6.12
C ASP A 118 7.27 13.85 6.94
N PRO A 119 7.24 12.67 6.32
CA PRO A 119 7.03 11.39 7.02
C PRO A 119 8.21 11.00 7.93
N GLY A 120 9.38 11.60 7.71
CA GLY A 120 10.65 11.20 8.33
C GLY A 120 11.16 9.86 7.80
N GLU A 121 12.24 9.35 8.41
CA GLU A 121 12.87 8.10 7.99
C GLU A 121 12.02 6.87 8.35
N PRO A 122 11.92 5.87 7.44
CA PRO A 122 11.31 4.58 7.75
C PRO A 122 12.03 3.86 8.90
N THR A 123 11.27 3.18 9.74
CA THR A 123 11.83 2.34 10.82
C THR A 123 12.31 0.98 10.30
N ARG A 124 11.74 0.53 9.18
CA ARG A 124 12.15 -0.69 8.47
C ARG A 124 12.06 -0.48 6.97
N LEU A 125 13.08 -0.96 6.26
CA LEU A 125 13.12 -0.97 4.80
C LEU A 125 12.66 -2.33 4.28
N LEU A 126 11.74 -2.30 3.31
CA LEU A 126 11.15 -3.48 2.70
C LEU A 126 11.81 -3.79 1.35
N ALA A 127 11.80 -5.08 1.02
CA ALA A 127 12.25 -5.62 -0.26
C ALA A 127 11.38 -6.80 -0.69
N GLU A 128 11.56 -7.24 -1.91
CA GLU A 128 10.91 -8.42 -2.49
C GLU A 128 11.00 -9.65 -1.58
N GLY A 129 9.85 -10.24 -1.25
CA GLY A 129 9.76 -11.46 -0.45
C GLY A 129 9.80 -11.24 1.06
N ASP A 130 9.94 -9.99 1.54
CA ASP A 130 9.74 -9.69 2.95
C ASP A 130 8.28 -9.95 3.38
N THR A 131 8.09 -10.12 4.67
CA THR A 131 6.77 -10.31 5.28
C THR A 131 6.55 -9.36 6.45
N LEU A 132 5.29 -8.99 6.65
CA LEU A 132 4.81 -8.23 7.80
C LEU A 132 3.70 -9.02 8.47
N GLU A 133 3.85 -9.27 9.76
CA GLU A 133 2.82 -9.92 10.55
C GLU A 133 1.88 -8.87 11.14
N VAL A 134 0.58 -9.14 11.08
CA VAL A 134 -0.48 -8.34 11.73
C VAL A 134 -1.43 -9.33 12.39
N GLY A 135 -1.31 -9.52 13.68
CA GLY A 135 -2.02 -10.58 14.40
C GLY A 135 -1.75 -11.95 13.76
N ASP A 136 -2.81 -12.58 13.28
CA ASP A 136 -2.75 -13.92 12.67
C ASP A 136 -2.48 -13.92 11.17
N ILE A 137 -2.46 -12.75 10.50
CA ILE A 137 -2.22 -12.66 9.06
C ILE A 137 -0.79 -12.27 8.74
N CYS A 138 -0.34 -12.66 7.54
CA CYS A 138 0.98 -12.36 7.01
C CYS A 138 0.86 -11.64 5.66
N LEU A 139 1.27 -10.37 5.61
CA LEU A 139 1.35 -9.59 4.39
C LEU A 139 2.69 -9.86 3.70
N GLN A 140 2.66 -10.37 2.48
CA GLN A 140 3.84 -10.71 1.69
C GLN A 140 4.15 -9.59 0.69
N VAL A 141 5.40 -9.13 0.66
CA VAL A 141 5.85 -8.01 -0.18
C VAL A 141 6.20 -8.50 -1.58
N ILE A 142 5.60 -7.88 -2.59
CA ILE A 142 5.89 -8.06 -4.01
C ILE A 142 6.35 -6.72 -4.57
N GLU A 143 7.61 -6.58 -4.99
CA GLU A 143 8.06 -5.37 -5.67
C GLU A 143 7.39 -5.20 -7.03
N THR A 144 6.82 -4.03 -7.27
CA THR A 144 6.13 -3.65 -8.50
C THR A 144 6.55 -2.25 -8.95
N PRO A 145 7.85 -2.08 -9.31
CA PRO A 145 8.34 -0.78 -9.76
C PRO A 145 7.66 -0.32 -11.04
N GLY A 146 7.60 0.99 -11.22
CA GLY A 146 7.14 1.64 -12.45
C GLY A 146 6.32 2.89 -12.21
N HIS A 147 5.37 2.90 -11.30
CA HIS A 147 4.75 4.13 -10.81
C HIS A 147 5.74 4.93 -9.96
N THR A 148 6.42 4.23 -9.06
CA THR A 148 7.65 4.68 -8.38
C THR A 148 8.74 3.62 -8.49
N PRO A 149 10.00 3.93 -8.18
CA PRO A 149 11.09 2.94 -8.20
C PRO A 149 10.91 1.80 -7.18
N GLY A 150 10.25 2.08 -6.05
CA GLY A 150 10.04 1.16 -4.94
C GLY A 150 8.57 0.82 -4.69
N GLY A 151 7.69 0.95 -5.68
CA GLY A 151 6.32 0.49 -5.56
C GLY A 151 6.26 -0.98 -5.16
N ILE A 152 5.39 -1.32 -4.20
CA ILE A 152 5.14 -2.68 -3.73
C ILE A 152 3.65 -3.00 -3.72
N VAL A 153 3.36 -4.28 -3.83
CA VAL A 153 2.06 -4.87 -3.51
C VAL A 153 2.21 -5.69 -2.24
N LEU A 154 1.23 -5.57 -1.34
CA LEU A 154 1.15 -6.36 -0.11
C LEU A 154 0.05 -7.41 -0.28
N PHE A 155 0.43 -8.68 -0.33
CA PHE A 155 -0.49 -9.79 -0.54
C PHE A 155 -0.69 -10.61 0.74
N ALA A 156 -1.92 -11.02 1.01
CA ALA A 156 -2.23 -12.00 2.05
C ALA A 156 -3.26 -13.04 1.56
N ALA A 157 -3.03 -14.30 1.92
CA ALA A 157 -4.03 -15.36 1.88
C ALA A 157 -4.67 -15.44 3.27
N THR A 158 -5.96 -15.13 3.38
CA THR A 158 -6.72 -15.12 4.63
C THR A 158 -7.85 -16.13 4.61
N GLU A 159 -8.46 -16.39 5.77
CA GLU A 159 -9.64 -17.27 5.84
C GLU A 159 -10.84 -16.74 5.02
N GLN A 160 -10.91 -15.42 4.77
CA GLN A 160 -11.95 -14.81 3.94
C GLN A 160 -11.61 -14.78 2.44
N GLY A 161 -10.39 -15.16 2.04
CA GLY A 161 -9.91 -15.18 0.67
C GLY A 161 -8.61 -14.42 0.47
N ASN A 162 -8.18 -14.32 -0.79
CA ASN A 162 -6.95 -13.66 -1.18
C ASN A 162 -7.17 -12.15 -1.33
N ILE A 163 -6.29 -11.35 -0.74
CA ILE A 163 -6.30 -9.89 -0.82
C ILE A 163 -4.94 -9.36 -1.23
N ALA A 164 -4.93 -8.25 -1.96
CA ALA A 164 -3.71 -7.55 -2.33
C ALA A 164 -3.94 -6.03 -2.27
N PHE A 165 -3.14 -5.32 -1.49
CA PHE A 165 -3.08 -3.87 -1.51
C PHE A 165 -2.11 -3.47 -2.61
N VAL A 166 -2.66 -3.00 -3.72
CA VAL A 166 -1.88 -2.81 -4.95
C VAL A 166 -1.38 -1.37 -5.14
N GLY A 167 -1.71 -0.49 -4.21
CA GLY A 167 -1.38 0.94 -4.31
C GLY A 167 -1.74 1.49 -5.68
N ASP A 168 -0.80 2.20 -6.28
CA ASP A 168 -0.94 2.79 -7.61
C ASP A 168 -0.28 1.95 -8.71
N THR A 169 -0.04 0.66 -8.45
CA THR A 169 0.45 -0.25 -9.49
C THR A 169 -0.65 -0.65 -10.47
N LEU A 170 -1.84 -1.01 -9.96
CA LEU A 170 -2.96 -1.54 -10.73
C LEU A 170 -4.24 -0.79 -10.40
N PHE A 171 -4.96 -0.37 -11.42
CA PHE A 171 -6.30 0.20 -11.34
C PHE A 171 -7.29 -0.55 -12.24
N PRO A 172 -8.60 -0.45 -12.00
CA PRO A 172 -9.61 -1.06 -12.86
C PRO A 172 -9.44 -0.67 -14.33
N GLY A 173 -8.99 -1.62 -15.17
CA GLY A 173 -8.75 -1.42 -16.59
C GLY A 173 -7.55 -0.54 -16.95
N SER A 174 -6.67 -0.23 -15.98
CA SER A 174 -5.55 0.70 -16.15
C SER A 174 -4.39 0.34 -15.21
N HIS A 175 -3.41 1.23 -15.14
CA HIS A 175 -2.29 1.21 -14.19
C HIS A 175 -1.93 2.63 -13.72
N GLY A 176 -1.08 2.74 -12.71
CA GLY A 176 -0.57 4.01 -12.22
C GLY A 176 0.22 4.77 -13.26
N ARG A 177 0.14 6.11 -13.22
CA ARG A 177 0.90 6.99 -14.11
C ARG A 177 2.41 6.80 -13.91
N THR A 178 3.17 7.06 -14.97
CA THR A 178 4.63 6.87 -15.00
C THR A 178 5.38 8.13 -15.42
N ASP A 179 4.69 9.26 -15.45
CA ASP A 179 5.21 10.55 -15.92
C ASP A 179 5.71 11.48 -14.78
N LEU A 180 5.62 11.03 -13.52
CA LEU A 180 6.23 11.70 -12.38
C LEU A 180 7.68 11.27 -12.18
N SER A 181 8.43 11.99 -11.33
CA SER A 181 9.82 11.67 -11.01
C SER A 181 9.99 10.24 -10.51
N GLY A 182 10.86 9.48 -11.16
CA GLY A 182 11.09 8.06 -10.86
C GLY A 182 10.16 7.08 -11.58
N GLY A 183 9.15 7.57 -12.33
CA GLY A 183 8.26 6.73 -13.13
C GLY A 183 8.96 6.06 -14.32
N ASP A 184 8.57 4.84 -14.65
CA ASP A 184 9.10 4.01 -15.74
C ASP A 184 7.99 3.13 -16.33
N GLU A 185 7.54 3.47 -17.55
CA GLU A 185 6.49 2.74 -18.27
C GLU A 185 6.88 1.29 -18.55
N ALA A 186 8.12 1.04 -18.91
CA ALA A 186 8.56 -0.33 -19.17
C ALA A 186 8.63 -1.16 -17.89
N ALA A 187 8.94 -0.53 -16.75
CA ALA A 187 8.93 -1.19 -15.45
C ALA A 187 7.50 -1.54 -15.00
N ILE A 188 6.53 -0.62 -15.12
CA ILE A 188 5.15 -0.90 -14.72
C ILE A 188 4.54 -2.04 -15.55
N MET A 189 4.83 -2.11 -16.85
CA MET A 189 4.38 -3.20 -17.71
C MET A 189 4.96 -4.55 -17.27
N ARG A 190 6.24 -4.60 -16.86
CA ARG A 190 6.84 -5.81 -16.28
C ARG A 190 6.20 -6.18 -14.94
N SER A 191 5.87 -5.20 -14.13
CA SER A 191 5.19 -5.38 -12.84
C SER A 191 3.79 -5.96 -13.01
N LEU A 192 2.99 -5.43 -13.94
CA LEU A 192 1.68 -5.98 -14.28
C LEU A 192 1.76 -7.42 -14.80
N SER A 193 2.73 -7.71 -15.69
CA SER A 193 2.98 -9.08 -16.15
C SER A 193 3.40 -10.03 -15.01
N LYS A 194 4.15 -9.53 -14.04
CA LYS A 194 4.52 -10.27 -12.83
C LYS A 194 3.29 -10.57 -11.99
N LEU A 195 2.46 -9.57 -11.69
CA LEU A 195 1.22 -9.73 -10.92
C LEU A 195 0.28 -10.73 -11.60
N ALA A 196 0.09 -10.64 -12.92
CA ALA A 196 -0.72 -11.56 -13.71
C ALA A 196 -0.32 -13.04 -13.57
N LYS A 197 0.96 -13.31 -13.30
CA LYS A 197 1.52 -14.66 -13.15
C LYS A 197 1.61 -15.13 -11.69
N THR A 198 1.55 -14.19 -10.74
CA THR A 198 1.86 -14.45 -9.34
C THR A 198 0.61 -14.47 -8.48
N LEU A 199 -0.32 -13.53 -8.70
CA LEU A 199 -1.53 -13.43 -7.89
C LEU A 199 -2.60 -14.41 -8.38
N PRO A 200 -3.27 -15.15 -7.47
CA PRO A 200 -4.43 -15.96 -7.80
C PRO A 200 -5.56 -15.12 -8.44
N PRO A 201 -6.32 -15.68 -9.41
CA PRO A 201 -7.40 -14.92 -10.07
C PRO A 201 -8.51 -14.41 -9.13
N ASP A 202 -8.76 -15.10 -8.03
CA ASP A 202 -9.74 -14.73 -7.01
C ASP A 202 -9.27 -13.64 -6.04
N THR A 203 -8.04 -13.14 -6.21
CA THR A 203 -7.50 -12.06 -5.36
C THR A 203 -8.29 -10.77 -5.54
N VAL A 204 -8.80 -10.22 -4.44
CA VAL A 204 -9.35 -8.86 -4.38
C VAL A 204 -8.19 -7.86 -4.34
N CYS A 205 -8.16 -6.94 -5.29
CA CYS A 205 -7.14 -5.91 -5.41
C CYS A 205 -7.66 -4.57 -4.85
N LEU A 206 -7.08 -4.12 -3.78
CA LEU A 206 -7.37 -2.86 -3.08
C LEU A 206 -6.42 -1.78 -3.59
N THR A 207 -6.95 -0.81 -4.28
CA THR A 207 -6.22 0.22 -5.04
C THR A 207 -5.90 1.44 -4.19
N GLY A 208 -4.89 2.23 -4.58
CA GLY A 208 -4.57 3.50 -3.91
C GLY A 208 -5.65 4.58 -4.07
N HIS A 209 -6.41 4.54 -5.16
CA HIS A 209 -7.50 5.48 -5.44
C HIS A 209 -8.70 4.77 -6.08
N GLY A 210 -9.91 5.32 -5.82
CA GLY A 210 -11.14 4.86 -6.47
C GLY A 210 -11.56 3.45 -6.04
N ASP A 211 -12.14 2.72 -6.99
CA ASP A 211 -12.76 1.43 -6.72
C ASP A 211 -11.73 0.28 -6.68
N SER A 212 -11.99 -0.73 -5.86
CA SER A 212 -11.29 -2.00 -5.88
C SER A 212 -11.62 -2.82 -7.13
N THR A 213 -10.78 -3.82 -7.43
CA THR A 213 -11.01 -4.76 -8.53
C THR A 213 -10.64 -6.19 -8.11
N THR A 214 -10.64 -7.13 -9.06
CA THR A 214 -10.14 -8.49 -8.85
C THR A 214 -9.16 -8.87 -9.94
N MET A 215 -8.20 -9.74 -9.63
CA MET A 215 -7.27 -10.22 -10.63
C MET A 215 -7.98 -10.89 -11.82
N ALA A 216 -9.06 -11.65 -11.57
CA ALA A 216 -9.85 -12.27 -12.64
C ALA A 216 -10.40 -11.24 -13.62
N ARG A 217 -10.94 -10.11 -13.11
CA ARG A 217 -11.44 -9.02 -13.96
C ARG A 217 -10.33 -8.39 -14.77
N GLU A 218 -9.22 -8.07 -14.13
CA GLU A 218 -8.10 -7.37 -14.78
C GLU A 218 -7.42 -8.25 -15.83
N LEU A 219 -7.25 -9.55 -15.57
CA LEU A 219 -6.75 -10.51 -16.56
C LEU A 219 -7.64 -10.60 -17.80
N MET A 220 -8.96 -10.37 -17.66
CA MET A 220 -9.91 -10.42 -18.78
C MET A 220 -10.09 -9.09 -19.51
N GLN A 221 -10.01 -7.97 -18.81
CA GLN A 221 -10.48 -6.68 -19.30
C GLN A 221 -9.42 -5.58 -19.36
N ASN A 222 -8.36 -5.68 -18.56
CA ASN A 222 -7.31 -4.67 -18.52
C ASN A 222 -6.39 -4.84 -19.74
N PRO A 223 -6.33 -3.86 -20.68
CA PRO A 223 -5.53 -3.98 -21.89
C PRO A 223 -4.03 -4.09 -21.62
N PHE A 224 -3.56 -3.63 -20.48
CA PHE A 224 -2.14 -3.68 -20.07
C PHE A 224 -1.75 -5.02 -19.43
N MET A 225 -2.70 -5.90 -19.14
CA MET A 225 -2.47 -7.23 -18.59
C MET A 225 -2.75 -8.37 -19.59
N GLN A 226 -3.27 -8.03 -20.76
CA GLN A 226 -3.51 -8.98 -21.86
C GLN A 226 -2.25 -9.14 -22.69
N MET A 227 -1.32 -9.98 -22.24
CA MET A 227 -0.06 -10.29 -22.94
C MET A 227 -0.01 -11.74 -23.40
#